data_6d5328ef8873536b4433f5abc7f48645
#
_entry.id   6d5328ef8873536b4433f5abc7f48645
#
_cell.length_a   1.000
_cell.length_b   1.000
_cell.length_c   1.000
_cell.angle_alpha   90.00
_cell.angle_beta   90.00
_cell.angle_gamma   90.00
#
_symmetry.space_group_name_H-M   'P 1'
#
loop_
_entity.id
_entity.type
_entity.pdbx_description
1 polymer ?
#
loop_
_entity_poly.entity_id
_entity_poly.type
_entity_poly.pdbx_seq_one_letter_code
_entity_poly.pdbx_strand_id
1 'polypeptide(L)'
;PVKGKVKVADHFNTSYNYYQLYVGGASEKLNGAAVVNLKGELIGLFSQSGKQQSATDAAYARDFVVTGLSQNNPVMRRARLRIALPESEREAVVALLLSNSQKPSDHAATIREFIRKFPHLTDGYYAMTMLALGKGDNAEADRMLQESVAQASKKGEAHFNYANVIYLVLTGQQPIQGDAPATWTLDKALSEVQQANAADPQFIYQHLMAQIIYAQAHYADALTLFESLARMEPRLPETYLEMAQCKEQLGADNAEVLALLEKSVEVCDTPYTATS
;
A
#
# COMPACT_ATOMS: atom_id res chain seq x y z
N PRO A 1 -27.90 27.93 19.61
CA PRO A 1 -28.83 27.34 18.62
C PRO A 1 -29.71 28.43 18.00
N VAL A 2 -29.76 28.51 16.69
CA VAL A 2 -30.67 29.41 15.97
C VAL A 2 -32.01 28.69 15.81
N LYS A 3 -33.11 29.34 16.16
CA LYS A 3 -34.45 28.77 16.03
C LYS A 3 -35.06 29.22 14.71
N GLY A 4 -35.76 28.34 14.03
CA GLY A 4 -36.44 28.63 12.78
C GLY A 4 -37.69 27.76 12.60
N LYS A 5 -38.43 28.04 11.53
CA LYS A 5 -39.59 27.25 11.09
C LYS A 5 -39.17 26.35 9.95
N VAL A 6 -39.79 25.17 9.88
CA VAL A 6 -39.55 24.17 8.84
C VAL A 6 -40.87 23.88 8.12
N LYS A 7 -40.82 23.82 6.81
CA LYS A 7 -41.89 23.31 5.97
C LYS A 7 -41.33 22.14 5.15
N VAL A 8 -42.01 20.99 5.21
CA VAL A 8 -41.70 19.89 4.31
C VAL A 8 -42.21 20.25 2.92
N ALA A 9 -41.34 20.17 1.93
CA ALA A 9 -41.70 20.39 0.53
C ALA A 9 -41.75 19.05 -0.20
N ASP A 10 -42.66 18.94 -1.16
CA ASP A 10 -42.72 17.80 -2.06
C ASP A 10 -41.45 17.74 -2.91
N HIS A 11 -40.86 16.56 -3.00
CA HIS A 11 -39.67 16.33 -3.81
C HIS A 11 -39.98 15.37 -4.95
N PHE A 12 -39.54 15.71 -6.14
CA PHE A 12 -39.68 14.81 -7.30
C PHE A 12 -38.88 13.54 -7.07
N ASN A 13 -39.57 12.41 -6.97
CA ASN A 13 -39.03 11.07 -7.10
C ASN A 13 -38.01 10.62 -6.03
N THR A 14 -38.24 10.95 -4.75
CA THR A 14 -37.34 10.50 -3.68
C THR A 14 -38.07 9.94 -2.47
N SER A 15 -37.41 8.98 -1.81
CA SER A 15 -37.83 8.45 -0.52
C SER A 15 -37.47 9.36 0.66
N TYR A 16 -36.96 10.58 0.38
CA TYR A 16 -36.46 11.53 1.36
C TYR A 16 -37.25 12.82 1.35
N ASN A 17 -37.33 13.47 2.50
CA ASN A 17 -37.97 14.77 2.61
C ASN A 17 -37.01 15.89 2.17
N TYR A 18 -37.58 16.95 1.64
CA TYR A 18 -36.88 18.21 1.45
C TYR A 18 -37.47 19.26 2.37
N TYR A 19 -36.65 19.82 3.22
CA TYR A 19 -37.11 20.79 4.22
C TYR A 19 -36.78 22.21 3.76
N GLN A 20 -37.80 23.03 3.56
CA GLN A 20 -37.64 24.48 3.46
C GLN A 20 -37.50 25.10 4.85
N LEU A 21 -36.48 25.93 5.03
CA LEU A 21 -36.16 26.53 6.31
C LEU A 21 -36.41 28.03 6.26
N TYR A 22 -36.82 28.58 7.39
CA TYR A 22 -37.01 30.01 7.61
C TYR A 22 -36.26 30.38 8.88
N VAL A 23 -34.98 30.66 8.75
CA VAL A 23 -34.06 30.88 9.89
C VAL A 23 -33.50 32.30 9.79
N GLY A 24 -33.93 33.16 10.73
CA GLY A 24 -33.42 34.52 10.82
C GLY A 24 -31.93 34.52 11.25
N GLY A 25 -31.13 35.35 10.59
CA GLY A 25 -29.71 35.49 10.91
C GLY A 25 -28.81 34.35 10.45
N ALA A 26 -29.34 33.37 9.71
CA ALA A 26 -28.52 32.32 9.11
C ALA A 26 -27.74 32.90 7.89
N SER A 27 -26.61 32.27 7.63
CA SER A 27 -25.75 32.61 6.46
C SER A 27 -25.17 31.34 5.86
N GLU A 28 -24.57 31.43 4.69
CA GLU A 28 -23.90 30.33 4.00
C GLU A 28 -22.76 29.71 4.84
N LYS A 29 -22.26 30.42 5.85
CA LYS A 29 -21.28 29.89 6.80
C LYS A 29 -21.82 28.72 7.63
N LEU A 30 -23.15 28.58 7.72
CA LEU A 30 -23.82 27.49 8.43
C LEU A 30 -24.08 26.28 7.51
N ASN A 31 -23.68 26.29 6.25
CA ASN A 31 -23.85 25.15 5.35
C ASN A 31 -23.18 23.91 5.93
N GLY A 32 -23.94 22.80 6.02
CA GLY A 32 -23.54 21.56 6.66
C GLY A 32 -23.85 21.47 8.15
N ALA A 33 -24.39 22.56 8.78
CA ALA A 33 -24.81 22.51 10.17
C ALA A 33 -25.98 21.54 10.38
N ALA A 34 -25.99 20.86 11.53
CA ALA A 34 -27.08 19.97 11.93
C ALA A 34 -28.39 20.76 12.16
N VAL A 35 -29.46 20.29 11.54
CA VAL A 35 -30.83 20.75 11.81
C VAL A 35 -31.50 19.68 12.68
N VAL A 36 -31.89 20.06 13.88
CA VAL A 36 -32.51 19.15 14.86
C VAL A 36 -33.94 19.62 15.19
N ASN A 37 -34.80 18.67 15.52
CA ASN A 37 -36.15 18.96 15.99
C ASN A 37 -36.11 19.35 17.49
N LEU A 38 -37.31 19.64 18.06
CA LEU A 38 -37.42 20.04 19.47
C LEU A 38 -37.04 18.94 20.46
N LYS A 39 -36.94 17.66 20.00
CA LYS A 39 -36.49 16.54 20.81
C LYS A 39 -34.97 16.32 20.71
N GLY A 40 -34.26 17.12 19.88
CA GLY A 40 -32.83 16.98 19.63
C GLY A 40 -32.46 15.93 18.56
N GLU A 41 -33.45 15.37 17.87
CA GLU A 41 -33.22 14.39 16.80
C GLU A 41 -32.75 15.11 15.54
N LEU A 42 -31.71 14.56 14.86
CA LEU A 42 -31.21 15.07 13.60
C LEU A 42 -32.23 14.84 12.48
N ILE A 43 -32.72 15.90 11.86
CA ILE A 43 -33.65 15.81 10.73
C ILE A 43 -33.00 16.14 9.40
N GLY A 44 -31.91 16.87 9.38
CA GLY A 44 -31.21 17.19 8.14
C GLY A 44 -29.96 18.03 8.33
N LEU A 45 -29.32 18.36 7.21
CA LEU A 45 -28.15 19.24 7.14
C LEU A 45 -28.54 20.55 6.44
N PHE A 46 -28.24 21.67 7.08
CA PHE A 46 -28.55 23.01 6.61
C PHE A 46 -27.80 23.35 5.32
N SER A 47 -28.51 24.00 4.40
CA SER A 47 -27.93 24.55 3.17
C SER A 47 -28.59 25.90 2.85
N GLN A 48 -27.79 26.91 2.56
CA GLN A 48 -28.26 28.18 2.09
C GLN A 48 -27.57 28.55 0.77
N SER A 49 -28.37 28.98 -0.21
CA SER A 49 -27.92 29.54 -1.47
C SER A 49 -28.68 30.83 -1.72
N GLY A 50 -28.01 31.96 -1.64
CA GLY A 50 -28.62 33.25 -1.68
C GLY A 50 -29.66 33.43 -0.55
N LYS A 51 -30.92 33.64 -0.93
CA LYS A 51 -32.03 33.80 0.03
C LYS A 51 -32.75 32.49 0.36
N GLN A 52 -32.48 31.43 -0.38
CA GLN A 52 -33.13 30.15 -0.20
C GLN A 52 -32.41 29.33 0.90
N GLN A 53 -33.17 28.91 1.91
CA GLN A 53 -32.69 28.08 2.99
C GLN A 53 -33.40 26.72 2.96
N SER A 54 -32.64 25.65 3.07
CA SER A 54 -33.15 24.28 3.00
C SER A 54 -32.38 23.36 3.94
N ALA A 55 -32.90 22.16 4.13
CA ALA A 55 -32.11 21.06 4.68
C ALA A 55 -32.35 19.80 3.86
N THR A 56 -31.25 19.08 3.62
CA THR A 56 -31.30 17.73 3.08
C THR A 56 -31.62 16.75 4.20
N ASP A 57 -32.59 15.85 3.98
CA ASP A 57 -33.02 14.86 4.95
C ASP A 57 -31.84 14.00 5.47
N ALA A 58 -31.72 13.88 6.77
CA ALA A 58 -30.70 13.05 7.39
C ALA A 58 -30.82 11.56 7.01
N ALA A 59 -32.02 11.09 6.66
CA ALA A 59 -32.24 9.74 6.20
C ALA A 59 -31.47 9.41 4.91
N TYR A 60 -31.21 10.41 4.05
CA TYR A 60 -30.40 10.26 2.84
C TYR A 60 -28.97 9.73 3.15
N ALA A 61 -28.40 10.10 4.29
CA ALA A 61 -27.07 9.67 4.66
C ALA A 61 -26.96 8.15 4.90
N ARG A 62 -28.07 7.47 5.21
CA ARG A 62 -28.09 6.01 5.43
C ARG A 62 -27.93 5.23 4.13
N ASP A 63 -28.43 5.78 3.06
CA ASP A 63 -28.45 5.12 1.74
C ASP A 63 -27.36 5.69 0.81
N PHE A 64 -26.53 6.59 1.35
CA PHE A 64 -25.43 7.19 0.60
C PHE A 64 -24.29 6.18 0.47
N VAL A 65 -24.13 5.64 -0.73
CA VAL A 65 -23.01 4.74 -1.07
C VAL A 65 -21.84 5.56 -1.58
N VAL A 66 -20.75 5.52 -0.84
CA VAL A 66 -19.47 6.11 -1.27
C VAL A 66 -18.71 5.05 -2.07
N THR A 67 -18.62 5.25 -3.39
CA THR A 67 -17.81 4.39 -4.27
C THR A 67 -16.32 4.75 -4.19
N GLY A 68 -15.42 3.83 -4.58
CA GLY A 68 -13.97 4.06 -4.57
C GLY A 68 -13.54 5.33 -5.35
N LEU A 69 -14.29 5.72 -6.38
CA LEU A 69 -14.07 6.96 -7.13
C LEU A 69 -14.33 8.23 -6.30
N SER A 70 -15.12 8.12 -5.23
CA SER A 70 -15.46 9.24 -4.34
C SER A 70 -14.26 9.75 -3.55
N GLN A 71 -13.21 8.95 -3.34
CA GLN A 71 -12.00 9.36 -2.63
C GLN A 71 -11.28 10.52 -3.32
N ASN A 72 -11.38 10.60 -4.64
CA ASN A 72 -10.78 11.68 -5.44
C ASN A 72 -11.77 12.84 -5.72
N ASN A 73 -13.00 12.75 -5.23
CA ASN A 73 -14.00 13.80 -5.43
C ASN A 73 -13.55 15.09 -4.72
N PRO A 74 -13.49 16.24 -5.44
CA PRO A 74 -13.05 17.51 -4.86
C PRO A 74 -13.91 17.97 -3.67
N VAL A 75 -15.19 17.61 -3.64
CA VAL A 75 -16.10 17.94 -2.53
C VAL A 75 -15.72 17.17 -1.28
N MET A 76 -15.43 15.87 -1.40
CA MET A 76 -14.98 15.03 -0.29
C MET A 76 -13.64 15.51 0.28
N ARG A 77 -12.70 15.89 -0.59
CA ARG A 77 -11.43 16.49 -0.17
C ARG A 77 -11.62 17.81 0.61
N ARG A 78 -12.57 18.66 0.20
CA ARG A 78 -12.88 19.90 0.91
C ARG A 78 -13.55 19.64 2.27
N ALA A 79 -14.40 18.63 2.35
CA ALA A 79 -15.08 18.24 3.58
C ALA A 79 -14.12 17.66 4.64
N ARG A 80 -12.88 17.32 4.27
CA ARG A 80 -11.86 16.68 5.13
C ARG A 80 -12.37 15.40 5.82
N LEU A 81 -13.31 14.72 5.22
CA LEU A 81 -13.80 13.44 5.67
C LEU A 81 -12.90 12.34 5.11
N ARG A 82 -12.41 11.48 6.00
CA ARG A 82 -11.73 10.26 5.58
C ARG A 82 -12.79 9.21 5.24
N ILE A 83 -12.68 8.63 4.06
CA ILE A 83 -13.55 7.54 3.64
C ILE A 83 -13.04 6.25 4.27
N ALA A 84 -13.93 5.48 4.87
CA ALA A 84 -13.62 4.17 5.40
C ALA A 84 -13.18 3.21 4.28
N LEU A 85 -12.36 2.22 4.61
CA LEU A 85 -11.97 1.19 3.66
C LEU A 85 -13.20 0.37 3.21
N PRO A 86 -13.24 -0.05 1.94
CA PRO A 86 -14.24 -0.99 1.43
C PRO A 86 -14.31 -2.27 2.26
N GLU A 87 -15.45 -2.97 2.18
CA GLU A 87 -15.61 -4.29 2.81
C GLU A 87 -14.91 -5.39 2.02
N SER A 88 -14.80 -5.23 0.70
CA SER A 88 -14.12 -6.16 -0.18
C SER A 88 -12.59 -6.02 -0.02
N GLU A 89 -11.90 -7.12 0.23
CA GLU A 89 -10.42 -7.17 0.33
C GLU A 89 -9.75 -6.58 -0.91
N ARG A 90 -10.19 -6.97 -2.10
CA ARG A 90 -9.64 -6.49 -3.36
C ARG A 90 -9.72 -4.97 -3.50
N GLU A 91 -10.89 -4.40 -3.18
CA GLU A 91 -11.09 -2.96 -3.24
C GLU A 91 -10.33 -2.24 -2.13
N ALA A 92 -10.21 -2.87 -0.96
CA ALA A 92 -9.45 -2.32 0.15
C ALA A 92 -7.94 -2.28 -0.15
N VAL A 93 -7.37 -3.29 -0.82
CA VAL A 93 -5.98 -3.28 -1.30
C VAL A 93 -5.77 -2.13 -2.29
N VAL A 94 -6.67 -1.94 -3.24
CA VAL A 94 -6.61 -0.80 -4.18
C VAL A 94 -6.69 0.53 -3.43
N ALA A 95 -7.59 0.64 -2.46
CA ALA A 95 -7.72 1.86 -1.64
C ALA A 95 -6.46 2.14 -0.81
N LEU A 96 -5.83 1.10 -0.27
CA LEU A 96 -4.55 1.18 0.45
C LEU A 96 -3.44 1.72 -0.48
N LEU A 97 -3.28 1.15 -1.67
CA LEU A 97 -2.29 1.60 -2.66
C LEU A 97 -2.50 3.07 -3.06
N LEU A 98 -3.74 3.45 -3.36
CA LEU A 98 -4.09 4.84 -3.72
C LEU A 98 -3.87 5.82 -2.56
N SER A 99 -3.92 5.36 -1.31
CA SER A 99 -3.72 6.22 -0.14
C SER A 99 -2.29 6.75 -0.03
N ASN A 100 -1.31 6.12 -0.67
CA ASN A 100 0.08 6.58 -0.70
C ASN A 100 0.24 8.00 -1.29
N SER A 101 -0.67 8.41 -2.17
CA SER A 101 -0.71 9.77 -2.74
C SER A 101 -1.41 10.82 -1.86
N GLN A 102 -1.93 10.41 -0.70
CA GLN A 102 -2.62 11.28 0.26
C GLN A 102 -1.63 11.94 1.24
N LYS A 103 -2.18 12.75 2.16
CA LYS A 103 -1.37 13.28 3.26
C LYS A 103 -0.81 12.14 4.11
N PRO A 104 0.42 12.25 4.61
CA PRO A 104 1.04 11.19 5.41
C PRO A 104 0.21 10.72 6.62
N SER A 105 -0.53 11.64 7.26
CA SER A 105 -1.44 11.30 8.37
C SER A 105 -2.62 10.43 7.94
N ASP A 106 -3.18 10.73 6.77
CA ASP A 106 -4.34 10.03 6.25
C ASP A 106 -3.94 8.65 5.71
N HIS A 107 -2.78 8.57 5.03
CA HIS A 107 -2.17 7.31 4.63
C HIS A 107 -1.91 6.40 5.83
N ALA A 108 -1.24 6.90 6.88
CA ALA A 108 -1.00 6.15 8.10
C ALA A 108 -2.29 5.66 8.79
N ALA A 109 -3.35 6.48 8.77
CA ALA A 109 -4.65 6.08 9.31
C ALA A 109 -5.31 4.97 8.46
N THR A 110 -5.18 5.06 7.14
CA THR A 110 -5.68 4.03 6.21
C THR A 110 -4.98 2.70 6.40
N ILE A 111 -3.64 2.70 6.55
CA ILE A 111 -2.86 1.49 6.82
C ILE A 111 -3.33 0.81 8.13
N ARG A 112 -3.47 1.59 9.23
CA ARG A 112 -3.92 1.03 10.52
C ARG A 112 -5.32 0.43 10.43
N GLU A 113 -6.22 1.09 9.70
CA GLU A 113 -7.56 0.56 9.46
C GLU A 113 -7.52 -0.72 8.64
N PHE A 114 -6.64 -0.79 7.64
CA PHE A 114 -6.45 -1.97 6.81
C PHE A 114 -5.97 -3.17 7.63
N ILE A 115 -4.92 -3.01 8.43
CA ILE A 115 -4.39 -4.07 9.31
C ILE A 115 -5.49 -4.56 10.28
N ARG A 116 -6.24 -3.63 10.88
CA ARG A 116 -7.32 -3.99 11.80
C ARG A 116 -8.46 -4.77 11.11
N LYS A 117 -8.81 -4.41 9.86
CA LYS A 117 -9.93 -4.99 9.12
C LYS A 117 -9.55 -6.29 8.44
N PHE A 118 -8.32 -6.38 7.94
CA PHE A 118 -7.78 -7.50 7.18
C PHE A 118 -6.43 -7.97 7.73
N PRO A 119 -6.37 -8.44 8.99
CA PRO A 119 -5.09 -8.81 9.64
C PRO A 119 -4.41 -10.01 8.99
N HIS A 120 -5.11 -10.78 8.17
CA HIS A 120 -4.59 -11.93 7.46
C HIS A 120 -3.93 -11.61 6.11
N LEU A 121 -3.98 -10.33 5.66
CA LEU A 121 -3.32 -9.87 4.44
C LEU A 121 -1.98 -9.20 4.75
N THR A 122 -0.97 -9.47 3.92
CA THR A 122 0.39 -8.95 4.09
C THR A 122 0.51 -7.46 3.74
N ASP A 123 -0.35 -6.97 2.83
CA ASP A 123 -0.29 -5.63 2.25
C ASP A 123 -0.24 -4.50 3.28
N GLY A 124 -1.05 -4.60 4.34
CA GLY A 124 -1.12 -3.58 5.40
C GLY A 124 0.17 -3.51 6.21
N TYR A 125 0.73 -4.65 6.57
CA TYR A 125 1.98 -4.74 7.32
C TYR A 125 3.16 -4.23 6.47
N TYR A 126 3.22 -4.62 5.20
CA TYR A 126 4.25 -4.13 4.29
C TYR A 126 4.17 -2.61 4.11
N ALA A 127 2.97 -2.06 3.90
CA ALA A 127 2.76 -0.61 3.80
C ALA A 127 3.18 0.11 5.09
N MET A 128 2.90 -0.44 6.28
CA MET A 128 3.33 0.14 7.54
C MET A 128 4.85 0.05 7.71
N THR A 129 5.46 -1.06 7.31
CA THR A 129 6.93 -1.23 7.30
C THR A 129 7.59 -0.13 6.47
N MET A 130 7.14 0.09 5.23
CA MET A 130 7.71 1.12 4.36
C MET A 130 7.49 2.54 4.92
N LEU A 131 6.34 2.79 5.52
CA LEU A 131 6.06 4.06 6.19
C LEU A 131 6.97 4.30 7.42
N ALA A 132 7.23 3.26 8.19
CA ALA A 132 8.12 3.30 9.36
C ALA A 132 9.59 3.54 8.94
N LEU A 133 10.08 2.83 7.94
CA LEU A 133 11.42 3.03 7.36
C LEU A 133 11.61 4.46 6.85
N GLY A 134 10.61 5.00 6.14
CA GLY A 134 10.64 6.38 5.66
C GLY A 134 10.68 7.44 6.76
N LYS A 135 10.31 7.08 8.00
CA LYS A 135 10.38 7.93 9.19
C LYS A 135 11.60 7.66 10.07
N GLY A 136 12.41 6.67 9.74
CA GLY A 136 13.53 6.21 10.58
C GLY A 136 13.10 5.40 11.82
N ASP A 137 11.84 4.95 11.88
CA ASP A 137 11.36 4.05 12.94
C ASP A 137 11.60 2.60 12.54
N ASN A 138 12.88 2.22 12.51
CA ASN A 138 13.32 0.91 12.05
C ASN A 138 12.87 -0.22 12.99
N ALA A 139 12.65 0.07 14.28
CA ALA A 139 12.11 -0.87 15.24
C ALA A 139 10.63 -1.21 14.94
N GLU A 140 9.84 -0.20 14.61
CA GLU A 140 8.45 -0.40 14.18
C GLU A 140 8.38 -1.18 12.87
N ALA A 141 9.29 -0.90 11.92
CA ALA A 141 9.37 -1.65 10.67
C ALA A 141 9.61 -3.15 10.92
N ASP A 142 10.56 -3.49 11.79
CA ASP A 142 10.84 -4.88 12.17
C ASP A 142 9.64 -5.55 12.86
N ARG A 143 8.98 -4.82 13.78
CA ARG A 143 7.79 -5.31 14.46
C ARG A 143 6.66 -5.61 13.48
N MET A 144 6.43 -4.78 12.48
CA MET A 144 5.40 -5.00 11.47
C MET A 144 5.67 -6.23 10.61
N LEU A 145 6.92 -6.47 10.24
CA LEU A 145 7.30 -7.67 9.50
C LEU A 145 7.09 -8.94 10.34
N GLN A 146 7.48 -8.93 11.61
CA GLN A 146 7.24 -10.04 12.54
C GLN A 146 5.74 -10.29 12.72
N GLU A 147 4.94 -9.24 12.87
CA GLU A 147 3.49 -9.35 13.02
C GLU A 147 2.84 -9.90 11.73
N SER A 148 3.32 -9.50 10.56
CA SER A 148 2.91 -10.06 9.27
C SER A 148 3.13 -11.57 9.22
N VAL A 149 4.32 -12.05 9.60
CA VAL A 149 4.64 -13.49 9.66
C VAL A 149 3.71 -14.21 10.65
N ALA A 150 3.37 -13.59 11.77
CA ALA A 150 2.48 -14.20 12.77
C ALA A 150 1.03 -14.29 12.28
N GLN A 151 0.49 -13.23 11.68
CA GLN A 151 -0.94 -13.05 11.42
C GLN A 151 -1.37 -13.42 9.99
N ALA A 152 -0.54 -13.17 8.97
CA ALA A 152 -0.93 -13.37 7.58
C ALA A 152 -1.26 -14.83 7.27
N SER A 153 -2.27 -15.04 6.42
CA SER A 153 -2.64 -16.36 5.93
C SER A 153 -1.64 -16.92 4.93
N LYS A 154 -1.08 -16.04 4.08
CA LYS A 154 -0.04 -16.38 3.11
C LYS A 154 1.35 -16.30 3.75
N LYS A 155 1.74 -17.36 4.45
CA LYS A 155 3.01 -17.40 5.18
C LYS A 155 4.23 -17.21 4.26
N GLY A 156 4.22 -17.82 3.09
CA GLY A 156 5.31 -17.65 2.10
C GLY A 156 5.53 -16.20 1.73
N GLU A 157 4.46 -15.46 1.42
CA GLU A 157 4.52 -14.04 1.08
C GLU A 157 5.00 -13.18 2.26
N ALA A 158 4.54 -13.48 3.49
CA ALA A 158 4.96 -12.74 4.69
C ALA A 158 6.47 -12.91 4.96
N HIS A 159 6.98 -14.14 4.90
CA HIS A 159 8.40 -14.45 5.04
C HIS A 159 9.24 -13.82 3.90
N PHE A 160 8.75 -13.89 2.66
CA PHE A 160 9.41 -13.24 1.53
C PHE A 160 9.53 -11.72 1.72
N ASN A 161 8.45 -11.05 2.11
CA ASN A 161 8.47 -9.61 2.38
C ASN A 161 9.50 -9.25 3.46
N TYR A 162 9.59 -10.07 4.50
CA TYR A 162 10.57 -9.85 5.57
C TYR A 162 12.01 -9.98 5.04
N ALA A 163 12.30 -11.08 4.35
CA ALA A 163 13.62 -11.32 3.74
C ALA A 163 14.01 -10.19 2.78
N ASN A 164 13.08 -9.80 1.91
CA ASN A 164 13.30 -8.78 0.89
C ASN A 164 13.61 -7.41 1.50
N VAL A 165 12.86 -7.00 2.53
CA VAL A 165 13.13 -5.71 3.21
C VAL A 165 14.52 -5.71 3.85
N ILE A 166 14.89 -6.78 4.57
CA ILE A 166 16.23 -6.91 5.15
C ILE A 166 17.30 -6.80 4.05
N TYR A 167 17.15 -7.58 2.99
CA TYR A 167 18.09 -7.60 1.86
C TYR A 167 18.26 -6.22 1.23
N LEU A 168 17.16 -5.55 0.88
CA LEU A 168 17.19 -4.23 0.25
C LEU A 168 17.85 -3.16 1.14
N VAL A 169 17.61 -3.22 2.46
CA VAL A 169 18.22 -2.30 3.41
C VAL A 169 19.72 -2.56 3.55
N LEU A 170 20.13 -3.83 3.75
CA LEU A 170 21.53 -4.17 3.95
C LEU A 170 22.40 -3.98 2.69
N THR A 171 21.80 -4.08 1.51
CA THR A 171 22.48 -3.82 0.22
C THR A 171 22.42 -2.35 -0.22
N GLY A 172 21.77 -1.48 0.57
CA GLY A 172 21.65 -0.04 0.28
C GLY A 172 20.63 0.30 -0.82
N GLN A 173 19.89 -0.68 -1.33
CA GLN A 173 18.85 -0.45 -2.34
C GLN A 173 17.62 0.25 -1.75
N GLN A 174 17.33 0.01 -0.47
CA GLN A 174 16.34 0.76 0.32
C GLN A 174 17.06 1.63 1.34
N PRO A 175 17.18 2.94 1.10
CA PRO A 175 17.79 3.84 2.08
C PRO A 175 16.89 3.98 3.31
N ILE A 176 17.51 3.98 4.48
CA ILE A 176 16.86 4.20 5.77
C ILE A 176 17.54 5.35 6.52
N GLN A 177 16.83 5.92 7.51
CA GLN A 177 17.42 6.85 8.48
C GLN A 177 17.82 6.09 9.74
N GLY A 178 19.00 6.37 10.27
CA GLY A 178 19.54 5.67 11.44
C GLY A 178 20.03 4.25 11.11
N ASP A 179 20.29 3.48 12.15
CA ASP A 179 20.83 2.13 12.04
C ASP A 179 19.72 1.10 11.78
N ALA A 180 20.03 0.09 11.00
CA ALA A 180 19.15 -1.08 10.85
C ALA A 180 19.04 -1.83 12.20
N PRO A 181 17.91 -2.50 12.48
CA PRO A 181 17.80 -3.38 13.64
C PRO A 181 18.95 -4.38 13.70
N ALA A 182 19.53 -4.58 14.87
CA ALA A 182 20.67 -5.53 15.04
C ALA A 182 20.32 -6.97 14.65
N THR A 183 19.04 -7.30 14.62
CA THR A 183 18.51 -8.61 14.15
C THR A 183 18.52 -8.74 12.64
N TRP A 184 18.67 -7.66 11.89
CA TRP A 184 18.69 -7.68 10.44
C TRP A 184 20.09 -8.03 9.95
N THR A 185 20.23 -9.25 9.52
CA THR A 185 21.46 -9.79 8.93
C THR A 185 21.11 -10.52 7.63
N LEU A 186 22.09 -10.74 6.76
CA LEU A 186 21.91 -11.56 5.57
C LEU A 186 21.53 -13.00 5.91
N ASP A 187 22.02 -13.55 7.05
CA ASP A 187 21.61 -14.86 7.53
C ASP A 187 20.14 -14.91 7.94
N LYS A 188 19.65 -13.84 8.58
CA LYS A 188 18.22 -13.73 8.91
C LYS A 188 17.40 -13.63 7.63
N ALA A 189 17.80 -12.81 6.66
CA ALA A 189 17.12 -12.71 5.36
C ALA A 189 17.09 -14.07 4.64
N LEU A 190 18.22 -14.81 4.64
CA LEU A 190 18.29 -16.14 4.05
C LEU A 190 17.34 -17.13 4.73
N SER A 191 17.32 -17.13 6.06
CA SER A 191 16.40 -17.97 6.83
C SER A 191 14.93 -17.66 6.52
N GLU A 192 14.57 -16.38 6.40
CA GLU A 192 13.21 -15.98 6.08
C GLU A 192 12.81 -16.41 4.65
N VAL A 193 13.66 -16.20 3.64
CA VAL A 193 13.32 -16.59 2.26
C VAL A 193 13.28 -18.11 2.10
N GLN A 194 14.06 -18.86 2.87
CA GLN A 194 13.96 -20.32 2.91
C GLN A 194 12.61 -20.78 3.47
N GLN A 195 12.11 -20.13 4.52
CA GLN A 195 10.77 -20.38 5.06
C GLN A 195 9.68 -20.02 4.05
N ALA A 196 9.85 -18.91 3.32
CA ALA A 196 8.95 -18.55 2.23
C ALA A 196 8.85 -19.64 1.18
N ASN A 197 10.01 -20.14 0.71
CA ASN A 197 10.08 -21.17 -0.32
C ASN A 197 9.59 -22.54 0.19
N ALA A 198 9.75 -22.84 1.48
CA ALA A 198 9.22 -24.06 2.07
C ALA A 198 7.70 -24.04 2.21
N ALA A 199 7.11 -22.86 2.45
CA ALA A 199 5.67 -22.71 2.58
C ALA A 199 4.94 -22.75 1.22
N ASP A 200 5.51 -22.15 0.18
CA ASP A 200 4.95 -22.08 -1.18
C ASP A 200 6.08 -21.80 -2.18
N PRO A 201 6.67 -22.84 -2.81
CA PRO A 201 7.81 -22.65 -3.70
C PRO A 201 7.46 -21.75 -4.90
N GLN A 202 8.15 -20.61 -5.00
CA GLN A 202 7.99 -19.66 -6.10
C GLN A 202 9.34 -19.24 -6.68
N PHE A 203 9.37 -18.96 -7.98
CA PHE A 203 10.56 -18.46 -8.66
C PHE A 203 11.18 -17.25 -7.97
N ILE A 204 10.36 -16.27 -7.62
CA ILE A 204 10.82 -15.02 -6.98
C ILE A 204 11.50 -15.25 -5.61
N TYR A 205 11.08 -16.28 -4.86
CA TYR A 205 11.69 -16.62 -3.57
C TYR A 205 13.07 -17.25 -3.79
N GLN A 206 13.19 -18.14 -4.79
CA GLN A 206 14.47 -18.75 -5.15
C GLN A 206 15.44 -17.72 -5.73
N HIS A 207 14.93 -16.76 -6.48
CA HIS A 207 15.73 -15.67 -7.03
C HIS A 207 16.29 -14.79 -5.91
N LEU A 208 15.46 -14.34 -4.97
CA LEU A 208 15.92 -13.58 -3.80
C LEU A 208 16.93 -14.39 -2.94
N MET A 209 16.72 -15.69 -2.80
CA MET A 209 17.66 -16.57 -2.08
C MET A 209 19.04 -16.55 -2.74
N ALA A 210 19.11 -16.66 -4.07
CA ALA A 210 20.38 -16.57 -4.81
C ALA A 210 21.06 -15.21 -4.64
N GLN A 211 20.27 -14.12 -4.68
CA GLN A 211 20.77 -12.75 -4.46
C GLN A 211 21.33 -12.56 -3.05
N ILE A 212 20.69 -13.12 -2.02
CA ILE A 212 21.17 -13.04 -0.65
C ILE A 212 22.48 -13.83 -0.50
N ILE A 213 22.57 -15.03 -1.08
CA ILE A 213 23.80 -15.86 -1.07
C ILE A 213 24.94 -15.15 -1.79
N TYR A 214 24.65 -14.45 -2.89
CA TYR A 214 25.63 -13.56 -3.55
C TYR A 214 26.11 -12.45 -2.64
N ALA A 215 25.17 -11.78 -1.94
CA ALA A 215 25.52 -10.70 -0.99
C ALA A 215 26.33 -11.19 0.21
N GLN A 216 26.25 -12.48 0.57
CA GLN A 216 27.10 -13.15 1.56
C GLN A 216 28.49 -13.51 1.00
N ALA A 217 28.80 -13.13 -0.24
CA ALA A 217 30.03 -13.49 -0.97
C ALA A 217 30.20 -14.99 -1.25
N HIS A 218 29.14 -15.79 -1.17
CA HIS A 218 29.15 -17.19 -1.56
C HIS A 218 28.86 -17.35 -3.06
N TYR A 219 29.73 -16.77 -3.89
CA TYR A 219 29.52 -16.59 -5.33
C TYR A 219 29.31 -17.88 -6.11
N ALA A 220 29.99 -18.99 -5.73
CA ALA A 220 29.86 -20.28 -6.41
C ALA A 220 28.48 -20.91 -6.16
N ASP A 221 27.97 -20.80 -4.93
CA ASP A 221 26.64 -21.32 -4.57
C ASP A 221 25.55 -20.46 -5.23
N ALA A 222 25.71 -19.13 -5.22
CA ALA A 222 24.82 -18.21 -5.92
C ALA A 222 24.74 -18.49 -7.41
N LEU A 223 25.91 -18.71 -8.07
CA LEU A 223 25.98 -19.05 -9.49
C LEU A 223 25.20 -20.33 -9.80
N THR A 224 25.36 -21.37 -8.99
CA THR A 224 24.63 -22.64 -9.16
C THR A 224 23.11 -22.44 -9.12
N LEU A 225 22.64 -21.58 -8.22
CA LEU A 225 21.21 -21.25 -8.12
C LEU A 225 20.74 -20.41 -9.32
N PHE A 226 21.50 -19.40 -9.74
CA PHE A 226 21.17 -18.59 -10.92
C PHE A 226 21.17 -19.44 -12.19
N GLU A 227 22.10 -20.38 -12.36
CA GLU A 227 22.06 -21.32 -13.47
C GLU A 227 20.81 -22.20 -13.48
N SER A 228 20.32 -22.60 -12.30
CA SER A 228 19.05 -23.32 -12.18
C SER A 228 17.88 -22.45 -12.58
N LEU A 229 17.86 -21.21 -12.12
CA LEU A 229 16.82 -20.22 -12.44
C LEU A 229 16.81 -19.88 -13.94
N ALA A 230 17.98 -19.72 -14.57
CA ALA A 230 18.09 -19.50 -16.01
C ALA A 230 17.54 -20.68 -16.83
N ARG A 231 17.59 -21.91 -16.32
CA ARG A 231 16.95 -23.07 -16.97
C ARG A 231 15.42 -23.04 -16.81
N MET A 232 14.90 -22.52 -15.71
CA MET A 232 13.46 -22.38 -15.47
C MET A 232 12.84 -21.24 -16.28
N GLU A 233 13.51 -20.09 -16.30
CA GLU A 233 13.07 -18.87 -17.01
C GLU A 233 14.19 -18.34 -17.93
N PRO A 234 14.38 -18.96 -19.12
CA PRO A 234 15.51 -18.63 -19.99
C PRO A 234 15.45 -17.24 -20.62
N ARG A 235 14.33 -16.54 -20.49
CA ARG A 235 14.12 -15.19 -21.04
C ARG A 235 14.22 -14.07 -20.00
N LEU A 236 14.69 -14.35 -18.80
CA LEU A 236 14.88 -13.36 -17.76
C LEU A 236 16.31 -12.79 -17.84
N PRO A 237 16.49 -11.55 -18.37
CA PRO A 237 17.81 -10.95 -18.58
C PRO A 237 18.62 -10.80 -17.30
N GLU A 238 17.94 -10.47 -16.19
CA GLU A 238 18.54 -10.24 -14.88
C GLU A 238 19.32 -11.44 -14.38
N THR A 239 18.82 -12.66 -14.62
CA THR A 239 19.49 -13.88 -14.19
C THR A 239 20.85 -14.08 -14.85
N TYR A 240 20.96 -13.76 -16.15
CA TYR A 240 22.25 -13.83 -16.87
C TYR A 240 23.23 -12.75 -16.42
N LEU A 241 22.72 -11.55 -16.11
CA LEU A 241 23.53 -10.48 -15.53
C LEU A 241 24.10 -10.90 -14.16
N GLU A 242 23.28 -11.50 -13.31
CA GLU A 242 23.69 -11.98 -11.98
C GLU A 242 24.69 -13.14 -12.08
N MET A 243 24.51 -14.04 -13.06
CA MET A 243 25.50 -15.08 -13.39
C MET A 243 26.83 -14.48 -13.81
N ALA A 244 26.83 -13.43 -14.67
CA ALA A 244 28.02 -12.73 -15.07
C ALA A 244 28.75 -12.10 -13.89
N GLN A 245 28.01 -11.45 -12.98
CA GLN A 245 28.57 -10.89 -11.74
C GLN A 245 29.19 -11.97 -10.84
N CYS A 246 28.54 -13.12 -10.69
CA CYS A 246 29.12 -14.24 -9.94
C CYS A 246 30.44 -14.71 -10.58
N LYS A 247 30.47 -14.89 -11.90
CA LYS A 247 31.68 -15.29 -12.67
C LYS A 247 32.81 -14.29 -12.51
N GLU A 248 32.52 -12.99 -12.58
CA GLU A 248 33.50 -11.94 -12.35
C GLU A 248 34.13 -12.04 -10.95
N GLN A 249 33.31 -12.19 -9.91
CA GLN A 249 33.77 -12.33 -8.53
C GLN A 249 34.61 -13.61 -8.30
N LEU A 250 34.34 -14.66 -9.07
CA LEU A 250 35.10 -15.91 -9.05
C LEU A 250 36.40 -15.83 -9.88
N GLY A 251 36.67 -14.72 -10.55
CA GLY A 251 37.86 -14.54 -11.39
C GLY A 251 37.85 -15.34 -12.70
N ALA A 252 36.65 -15.58 -13.24
CA ALA A 252 36.50 -16.22 -14.54
C ALA A 252 37.07 -15.37 -15.69
N ASP A 253 37.36 -15.99 -16.84
CA ASP A 253 37.87 -15.30 -18.00
C ASP A 253 36.83 -14.24 -18.48
N ASN A 254 37.33 -13.09 -18.91
CA ASN A 254 36.51 -12.00 -19.44
C ASN A 254 35.61 -12.46 -20.63
N ALA A 255 36.00 -13.45 -21.40
CA ALA A 255 35.20 -14.01 -22.49
C ALA A 255 33.96 -14.73 -21.95
N GLU A 256 34.06 -15.46 -20.81
CA GLU A 256 32.90 -16.10 -20.19
C GLU A 256 31.92 -15.07 -19.60
N VAL A 257 32.45 -14.03 -18.95
CA VAL A 257 31.65 -12.93 -18.39
C VAL A 257 30.92 -12.21 -19.53
N LEU A 258 31.64 -11.87 -20.61
CA LEU A 258 31.07 -11.17 -21.75
C LEU A 258 29.95 -11.99 -22.43
N ALA A 259 30.16 -13.29 -22.61
CA ALA A 259 29.13 -14.16 -23.20
C ALA A 259 27.81 -14.16 -22.40
N LEU A 260 27.87 -14.08 -21.07
CA LEU A 260 26.67 -13.98 -20.22
C LEU A 260 26.01 -12.60 -20.31
N LEU A 261 26.79 -11.53 -20.38
CA LEU A 261 26.29 -10.17 -20.58
C LEU A 261 25.61 -10.03 -21.97
N GLU A 262 26.23 -10.56 -23.01
CA GLU A 262 25.63 -10.60 -24.37
C GLU A 262 24.32 -11.40 -24.35
N LYS A 263 24.30 -12.52 -23.62
CA LYS A 263 23.07 -13.33 -23.47
C LYS A 263 21.98 -12.56 -22.73
N SER A 264 22.30 -11.81 -21.69
CA SER A 264 21.35 -10.94 -21.00
C SER A 264 20.71 -9.93 -21.95
N VAL A 265 21.51 -9.30 -22.81
CA VAL A 265 21.02 -8.35 -23.82
C VAL A 265 20.17 -9.05 -24.90
N GLU A 266 20.60 -10.23 -25.36
CA GLU A 266 19.87 -11.00 -26.38
C GLU A 266 18.44 -11.36 -25.93
N VAL A 267 18.28 -11.77 -24.70
CA VAL A 267 16.96 -12.20 -24.16
C VAL A 267 16.08 -11.04 -23.69
N CYS A 268 16.60 -9.82 -23.66
CA CYS A 268 15.85 -8.62 -23.30
C CYS A 268 14.92 -8.21 -24.44
N ASP A 269 13.60 -8.36 -24.24
CA ASP A 269 12.58 -7.98 -25.24
C ASP A 269 12.42 -6.45 -25.40
N THR A 270 12.96 -5.66 -24.50
CA THR A 270 12.98 -4.20 -24.61
C THR A 270 14.33 -3.73 -25.15
N PRO A 271 14.35 -2.95 -26.25
CA PRO A 271 15.60 -2.37 -26.69
C PRO A 271 16.16 -1.51 -25.56
N TYR A 272 17.34 -1.89 -25.06
CA TYR A 272 18.12 -1.04 -24.17
C TYR A 272 18.39 0.26 -24.93
N THR A 273 17.64 1.30 -24.65
CA THR A 273 18.07 2.64 -24.98
C THR A 273 19.22 2.95 -24.05
N ALA A 274 20.44 2.72 -24.52
CA ALA A 274 21.63 3.18 -23.86
C ALA A 274 21.54 4.71 -23.75
N THR A 275 21.05 5.19 -22.63
CA THR A 275 21.27 6.58 -22.22
C THR A 275 22.71 6.67 -21.74
N SER A 276 23.55 7.11 -22.67
CA SER A 276 24.90 7.57 -22.43
C SER A 276 24.96 8.66 -21.36
#